data_20d59cb0a244cedc71ec823af990a826
#
_entry.id   20d59cb0a244cedc71ec823af990a826
#
_cell.length_a   1.000
_cell.length_b   1.000
_cell.length_c   1.000
_cell.angle_alpha   90.00
_cell.angle_beta   90.00
_cell.angle_gamma   90.00
#
_symmetry.space_group_name_H-M   'P 1'
#
loop_
_entity.id
_entity.type
_entity.pdbx_description
1 polymer ?
#
loop_
_entity_poly.entity_id
_entity_poly.type
_entity_poly.pdbx_seq_one_letter_code
_entity_poly.pdbx_strand_id
1 'polypeptide(L)'
;MHDHFNIKRVIVSTYQSVSGAGKAPMDELITQSKDFLEGKKISSKNFTKQIAFNLIPHIDEFVDEGYTKEEWKMINETKKILDPNIQISATCVRVPVMVSHSESINVEFEKPFDIKSIKNILNKSSGCKVIDERKDGGYITPLEAENSYLTFVSRIRKDSSNNKAINMWVVSDNLLKGAALNTVQIAEQLIKKNV
;
A
#
# COMPACT_ATOMS: atom_id res chain seq x y z
N MET A 1 0.71 -1.49 16.26
CA MET A 1 -0.62 -0.88 16.56
C MET A 1 -1.61 -1.91 17.07
N HIS A 2 -1.77 -3.06 16.41
CA HIS A 2 -2.71 -4.11 16.83
C HIS A 2 -2.46 -4.55 18.28
N ASP A 3 -1.24 -4.91 18.64
CA ASP A 3 -0.85 -5.35 20.00
C ASP A 3 -1.20 -4.36 21.12
N HIS A 4 -1.28 -3.07 20.79
CA HIS A 4 -1.54 -2.00 21.77
C HIS A 4 -3.02 -1.61 21.84
N PHE A 5 -3.68 -1.50 20.68
CA PHE A 5 -5.00 -0.87 20.58
C PHE A 5 -6.10 -1.82 20.06
N ASN A 6 -5.76 -3.04 19.66
CA ASN A 6 -6.65 -4.01 19.04
C ASN A 6 -7.35 -3.42 17.81
N ILE A 7 -6.82 -3.72 16.62
CA ILE A 7 -7.47 -3.30 15.37
C ILE A 7 -8.75 -4.12 15.21
N LYS A 8 -9.85 -3.42 15.06
CA LYS A 8 -11.17 -3.99 14.82
C LYS A 8 -11.50 -4.07 13.33
N ARG A 9 -11.22 -2.97 12.60
CA ARG A 9 -11.57 -2.83 11.19
C ARG A 9 -10.52 -2.03 10.43
N VAL A 10 -10.28 -2.45 9.19
CA VAL A 10 -9.43 -1.74 8.22
C VAL A 10 -10.21 -1.51 6.94
N ILE A 11 -10.21 -0.29 6.45
CA ILE A 11 -10.62 0.04 5.09
C ILE A 11 -9.38 0.53 4.38
N VAL A 12 -9.06 -0.06 3.24
CA VAL A 12 -7.87 0.29 2.47
C VAL A 12 -8.19 0.48 1.00
N SER A 13 -7.70 1.58 0.45
CA SER A 13 -7.62 1.78 -0.99
C SER A 13 -6.14 1.83 -1.38
N THR A 14 -5.73 0.96 -2.29
CA THR A 14 -4.35 0.92 -2.77
C THR A 14 -4.18 1.73 -4.04
N TYR A 15 -2.97 2.25 -4.23
CA TYR A 15 -2.50 2.93 -5.43
C TYR A 15 -1.22 2.21 -5.85
N GLN A 16 -1.41 1.12 -6.64
CA GLN A 16 -0.33 0.19 -6.96
C GLN A 16 0.36 0.56 -8.27
N SER A 17 1.67 0.73 -8.21
CA SER A 17 2.53 1.01 -9.36
C SER A 17 2.53 -0.12 -10.38
N VAL A 18 2.87 0.19 -11.62
CA VAL A 18 2.90 -0.78 -12.74
C VAL A 18 3.98 -1.84 -12.59
N SER A 19 5.06 -1.57 -11.83
CA SER A 19 6.13 -2.54 -11.59
C SER A 19 5.66 -3.84 -10.91
N GLY A 20 4.57 -3.77 -10.13
CA GLY A 20 3.95 -4.96 -9.54
C GLY A 20 3.42 -5.97 -10.57
N ALA A 21 3.14 -5.52 -11.80
CA ALA A 21 2.75 -6.37 -12.92
C ALA A 21 3.94 -6.81 -13.81
N GLY A 22 5.16 -6.35 -13.52
CA GLY A 22 6.38 -6.74 -14.21
C GLY A 22 6.92 -5.71 -15.21
N LYS A 23 8.00 -6.08 -15.91
CA LYS A 23 8.73 -5.18 -16.81
C LYS A 23 7.92 -4.75 -18.03
N ALA A 24 7.19 -5.66 -18.68
CA ALA A 24 6.41 -5.33 -19.88
C ALA A 24 5.30 -4.29 -19.59
N PRO A 25 4.52 -4.34 -18.49
CA PRO A 25 3.62 -3.28 -18.05
C PRO A 25 4.32 -1.94 -17.78
N MET A 26 5.55 -1.94 -17.26
CA MET A 26 6.33 -0.70 -17.07
C MET A 26 6.67 -0.06 -18.42
N ASP A 27 7.14 -0.85 -19.39
CA ASP A 27 7.45 -0.40 -20.74
C ASP A 27 6.18 0.08 -21.47
N GLU A 28 5.03 -0.56 -21.22
CA GLU A 28 3.74 -0.12 -21.76
C GLU A 28 3.35 1.25 -21.23
N LEU A 29 3.51 1.54 -19.94
CA LEU A 29 3.23 2.87 -19.39
C LEU A 29 4.08 3.94 -20.07
N ILE A 30 5.38 3.69 -20.27
CA ILE A 30 6.29 4.63 -20.95
C ILE A 30 5.82 4.86 -22.40
N THR A 31 5.52 3.78 -23.13
CA THR A 31 5.10 3.84 -24.52
C THR A 31 3.77 4.57 -24.67
N GLN A 32 2.77 4.22 -23.86
CA GLN A 32 1.47 4.89 -23.88
C GLN A 32 1.58 6.38 -23.51
N SER A 33 2.45 6.74 -22.55
CA SER A 33 2.68 8.13 -22.18
C SER A 33 3.26 8.94 -23.34
N LYS A 34 4.24 8.36 -24.06
CA LYS A 34 4.83 8.96 -25.25
C LYS A 34 3.80 9.12 -26.37
N ASP A 35 3.07 8.07 -26.68
CA ASP A 35 2.05 8.06 -27.73
C ASP A 35 0.94 9.08 -27.43
N PHE A 36 0.53 9.19 -26.14
CA PHE A 36 -0.44 10.19 -25.72
C PHE A 36 0.02 11.61 -25.98
N LEU A 37 1.27 11.94 -25.59
CA LEU A 37 1.83 13.29 -25.77
C LEU A 37 2.06 13.63 -27.25
N GLU A 38 2.32 12.64 -28.09
CA GLU A 38 2.50 12.79 -29.55
C GLU A 38 1.17 12.75 -30.32
N GLY A 39 0.03 12.59 -29.66
CA GLY A 39 -1.29 12.49 -30.31
C GLY A 39 -1.50 11.19 -31.12
N LYS A 40 -0.72 10.16 -30.83
CA LYS A 40 -0.81 8.86 -31.50
C LYS A 40 -1.92 7.99 -30.90
N LYS A 41 -2.34 6.97 -31.66
CA LYS A 41 -3.29 5.98 -31.16
C LYS A 41 -2.64 5.10 -30.10
N ILE A 42 -3.24 5.07 -28.91
CA ILE A 42 -2.78 4.27 -27.78
C ILE A 42 -3.28 2.83 -27.92
N SER A 43 -2.44 1.86 -27.59
CA SER A 43 -2.77 0.44 -27.49
C SER A 43 -2.49 -0.08 -26.09
N SER A 44 -3.44 -0.84 -25.54
CA SER A 44 -3.29 -1.56 -24.28
C SER A 44 -3.08 -3.05 -24.58
N LYS A 45 -2.00 -3.62 -24.01
CA LYS A 45 -1.62 -5.03 -24.21
C LYS A 45 -1.54 -5.80 -22.90
N ASN A 46 -0.95 -5.20 -21.88
CA ASN A 46 -0.75 -5.82 -20.57
C ASN A 46 -1.78 -5.37 -19.55
N PHE A 47 -2.48 -4.27 -19.83
CA PHE A 47 -3.58 -3.77 -18.99
C PHE A 47 -4.91 -3.86 -19.71
N THR A 48 -5.99 -4.00 -18.98
CA THR A 48 -7.36 -4.07 -19.52
C THR A 48 -7.81 -2.77 -20.17
N LYS A 49 -7.20 -1.66 -19.82
CA LYS A 49 -7.44 -0.31 -20.34
C LYS A 49 -6.12 0.46 -20.40
N GLN A 50 -6.12 1.61 -21.08
CA GLN A 50 -4.99 2.55 -21.03
C GLN A 50 -4.63 2.87 -19.59
N ILE A 51 -3.33 2.74 -19.26
CA ILE A 51 -2.81 3.09 -17.93
C ILE A 51 -2.21 4.49 -17.88
N ALA A 52 -1.59 4.97 -18.99
CA ALA A 52 -1.04 6.33 -19.03
C ALA A 52 -2.13 7.37 -18.80
N PHE A 53 -1.90 8.23 -17.81
CA PHE A 53 -2.84 9.30 -17.39
C PHE A 53 -4.22 8.79 -16.95
N ASN A 54 -4.29 7.56 -16.43
CA ASN A 54 -5.55 6.92 -16.04
C ASN A 54 -5.39 6.09 -14.75
N LEU A 55 -6.52 5.71 -14.15
CA LEU A 55 -6.61 4.79 -13.03
C LEU A 55 -7.41 3.56 -13.45
N ILE A 56 -6.96 2.37 -13.05
CA ILE A 56 -7.65 1.12 -13.32
C ILE A 56 -8.00 0.46 -11.99
N PRO A 57 -9.29 0.50 -11.54
CA PRO A 57 -9.72 -0.11 -10.28
C PRO A 57 -9.96 -1.62 -10.46
N HIS A 58 -8.94 -2.31 -10.94
CA HIS A 58 -8.96 -3.73 -11.25
C HIS A 58 -7.53 -4.26 -11.32
N ILE A 59 -7.17 -5.13 -10.39
CA ILE A 59 -5.86 -5.79 -10.33
C ILE A 59 -6.08 -7.29 -10.16
N ASP A 60 -5.50 -8.09 -11.09
CA ASP A 60 -5.68 -9.54 -11.18
C ASP A 60 -7.10 -9.94 -11.63
N GLU A 61 -7.48 -11.18 -11.49
CA GLU A 61 -8.75 -11.74 -11.94
C GLU A 61 -9.90 -11.40 -10.97
N PHE A 62 -11.12 -11.32 -11.50
CA PHE A 62 -12.31 -11.27 -10.65
C PHE A 62 -12.56 -12.62 -10.00
N VAL A 63 -12.89 -12.59 -8.72
CA VAL A 63 -13.36 -13.72 -7.92
C VAL A 63 -14.82 -13.50 -7.53
N ASP A 64 -15.36 -14.35 -6.66
CA ASP A 64 -16.75 -14.26 -6.21
C ASP A 64 -17.08 -12.90 -5.58
N GLU A 65 -18.36 -12.53 -5.61
CA GLU A 65 -18.92 -11.30 -5.02
C GLU A 65 -18.36 -9.98 -5.59
N GLY A 66 -17.70 -10.03 -6.76
CA GLY A 66 -17.19 -8.84 -7.46
C GLY A 66 -15.85 -8.31 -6.93
N TYR A 67 -15.20 -9.03 -6.02
CA TYR A 67 -13.83 -8.73 -5.63
C TYR A 67 -12.85 -9.16 -6.72
N THR A 68 -11.67 -8.52 -6.72
CA THR A 68 -10.51 -9.03 -7.46
C THR A 68 -9.68 -9.94 -6.55
N LYS A 69 -8.88 -10.81 -7.15
CA LYS A 69 -7.96 -11.70 -6.43
C LYS A 69 -6.95 -10.93 -5.56
N GLU A 70 -6.51 -9.75 -6.02
CA GLU A 70 -5.64 -8.88 -5.22
C GLU A 70 -6.35 -8.35 -3.96
N GLU A 71 -7.60 -7.93 -4.06
CA GLU A 71 -8.42 -7.52 -2.90
C GLU A 71 -8.66 -8.69 -1.95
N TRP A 72 -8.98 -9.87 -2.50
CA TRP A 72 -9.13 -11.10 -1.73
C TRP A 72 -7.86 -11.47 -0.97
N LYS A 73 -6.68 -11.34 -1.61
CA LYS A 73 -5.38 -11.54 -0.96
C LYS A 73 -5.18 -10.58 0.20
N MET A 74 -5.41 -9.29 0.00
CA MET A 74 -5.28 -8.29 1.09
C MET A 74 -6.14 -8.65 2.29
N ILE A 75 -7.37 -9.08 2.07
CA ILE A 75 -8.29 -9.47 3.14
C ILE A 75 -7.76 -10.70 3.88
N ASN A 76 -7.42 -11.76 3.15
CA ASN A 76 -7.09 -13.06 3.75
C ASN A 76 -5.67 -13.10 4.33
N GLU A 77 -4.69 -12.45 3.67
CA GLU A 77 -3.32 -12.39 4.17
C GLU A 77 -3.23 -11.54 5.44
N THR A 78 -3.94 -10.42 5.51
CA THR A 78 -3.98 -9.61 6.73
C THR A 78 -4.57 -10.39 7.90
N LYS A 79 -5.67 -11.12 7.69
CA LYS A 79 -6.27 -11.98 8.70
C LYS A 79 -5.32 -13.10 9.14
N LYS A 80 -4.61 -13.70 8.20
CA LYS A 80 -3.65 -14.78 8.48
C LYS A 80 -2.42 -14.29 9.25
N ILE A 81 -1.92 -13.10 8.93
CA ILE A 81 -0.67 -12.56 9.48
C ILE A 81 -0.89 -11.87 10.82
N LEU A 82 -1.99 -11.13 10.97
CA LEU A 82 -2.26 -10.34 12.18
C LEU A 82 -3.28 -11.00 13.09
N ASP A 83 -4.55 -11.01 12.70
CA ASP A 83 -5.65 -11.56 13.51
C ASP A 83 -6.84 -11.89 12.60
N PRO A 84 -7.38 -13.13 12.66
CA PRO A 84 -8.52 -13.56 11.86
C PRO A 84 -9.81 -12.75 12.12
N ASN A 85 -9.91 -12.08 13.27
CA ASN A 85 -11.10 -11.31 13.66
C ASN A 85 -11.11 -9.89 13.05
N ILE A 86 -10.01 -9.39 12.49
CA ILE A 86 -9.96 -8.08 11.87
C ILE A 86 -10.91 -8.04 10.65
N GLN A 87 -11.83 -7.08 10.65
CA GLN A 87 -12.70 -6.83 9.51
C GLN A 87 -11.95 -5.97 8.49
N ILE A 88 -11.92 -6.39 7.22
CA ILE A 88 -11.16 -5.71 6.17
C ILE A 88 -12.03 -5.50 4.96
N SER A 89 -11.95 -4.29 4.38
CA SER A 89 -12.48 -3.96 3.07
C SER A 89 -11.37 -3.32 2.24
N ALA A 90 -11.10 -3.88 1.07
CA ALA A 90 -10.02 -3.44 0.19
C ALA A 90 -10.57 -3.02 -1.18
N THR A 91 -9.97 -1.99 -1.76
CA THR A 91 -10.14 -1.61 -3.17
C THR A 91 -8.75 -1.44 -3.77
N CYS A 92 -8.41 -2.25 -4.77
CA CYS A 92 -7.09 -2.24 -5.38
C CYS A 92 -7.10 -1.49 -6.72
N VAL A 93 -6.28 -0.44 -6.82
CA VAL A 93 -6.22 0.43 -8.00
C VAL A 93 -4.82 0.43 -8.60
N ARG A 94 -4.69 0.14 -9.89
CA ARG A 94 -3.47 0.34 -10.65
C ARG A 94 -3.36 1.81 -11.06
N VAL A 95 -2.20 2.41 -10.80
CA VAL A 95 -1.93 3.82 -11.08
C VAL A 95 -0.72 3.98 -12.01
N PRO A 96 -0.60 5.07 -12.78
CA PRO A 96 0.50 5.33 -13.71
C PRO A 96 1.77 5.80 -12.97
N VAL A 97 2.23 5.00 -12.03
CA VAL A 97 3.44 5.18 -11.24
C VAL A 97 4.37 4.01 -11.53
N MET A 98 5.65 4.26 -11.71
CA MET A 98 6.61 3.23 -12.12
C MET A 98 6.88 2.22 -11.00
N VAL A 99 7.28 2.68 -9.83
CA VAL A 99 7.66 1.87 -8.67
C VAL A 99 7.02 2.45 -7.41
N SER A 100 6.95 1.67 -6.37
CA SER A 100 6.32 1.94 -5.06
C SER A 100 4.80 1.88 -5.08
N HIS A 101 4.26 1.16 -4.11
CA HIS A 101 2.82 1.13 -3.84
C HIS A 101 2.48 2.12 -2.73
N SER A 102 1.34 2.74 -2.87
CA SER A 102 0.77 3.60 -1.82
C SER A 102 -0.59 3.08 -1.39
N GLU A 103 -0.96 3.42 -0.16
CA GLU A 103 -2.21 3.00 0.44
C GLU A 103 -2.83 4.14 1.24
N SER A 104 -4.12 4.38 1.02
CA SER A 104 -4.95 5.18 1.92
C SER A 104 -5.67 4.23 2.86
N ILE A 105 -5.35 4.33 4.15
CA ILE A 105 -5.82 3.37 5.15
C ILE A 105 -6.63 4.09 6.22
N ASN A 106 -7.82 3.56 6.49
CA ASN A 106 -8.61 3.87 7.68
C ASN A 106 -8.54 2.67 8.64
N VAL A 107 -8.16 2.91 9.89
CA VAL A 107 -8.04 1.87 10.92
C VAL A 107 -8.90 2.21 12.12
N GLU A 108 -9.86 1.36 12.44
CA GLU A 108 -10.68 1.43 13.66
C GLU A 108 -10.09 0.52 14.75
N PHE A 109 -9.98 1.05 15.95
CA PHE A 109 -9.48 0.36 17.12
C PHE A 109 -10.57 0.06 18.13
N GLU A 110 -10.38 -1.00 18.93
CA GLU A 110 -11.25 -1.29 20.07
C GLU A 110 -10.91 -0.43 21.30
N LYS A 111 -9.60 -0.26 21.56
CA LYS A 111 -9.09 0.48 22.71
C LYS A 111 -8.87 1.97 22.39
N PRO A 112 -8.98 2.85 23.37
CA PRO A 112 -8.65 4.27 23.22
C PRO A 112 -7.19 4.46 22.76
N PHE A 113 -6.95 5.47 21.96
CA PHE A 113 -5.63 5.85 21.44
C PHE A 113 -5.46 7.36 21.38
N ASP A 114 -4.22 7.79 21.23
CA ASP A 114 -3.86 9.15 20.85
C ASP A 114 -2.86 9.13 19.68
N ILE A 115 -2.84 10.18 18.89
CA ILE A 115 -2.00 10.28 17.67
C ILE A 115 -0.51 10.24 18.00
N LYS A 116 -0.08 10.79 19.13
CA LYS A 116 1.33 10.80 19.54
C LYS A 116 1.81 9.38 19.83
N SER A 117 1.01 8.60 20.55
CA SER A 117 1.29 7.18 20.82
C SER A 117 1.35 6.36 19.52
N ILE A 118 0.41 6.56 18.57
CA ILE A 118 0.43 5.92 17.25
C ILE A 118 1.76 6.22 16.52
N LYS A 119 2.15 7.50 16.43
CA LYS A 119 3.40 7.91 15.77
C LYS A 119 4.63 7.29 16.44
N ASN A 120 4.65 7.26 17.76
CA ASN A 120 5.76 6.67 18.52
C ASN A 120 5.89 5.16 18.29
N ILE A 121 4.78 4.43 18.28
CA ILE A 121 4.76 2.98 18.02
C ILE A 121 5.27 2.71 16.61
N LEU A 122 4.77 3.44 15.60
CA LEU A 122 5.18 3.29 14.21
C LEU A 122 6.68 3.59 14.02
N ASN A 123 7.20 4.67 14.61
CA ASN A 123 8.62 5.02 14.52
C ASN A 123 9.54 4.03 15.24
N LYS A 124 9.05 3.32 16.26
CA LYS A 124 9.81 2.27 16.95
C LYS A 124 9.73 0.91 16.25
N SER A 125 8.81 0.75 15.32
CA SER A 125 8.62 -0.49 14.56
C SER A 125 9.74 -0.66 13.52
N SER A 126 10.41 -1.79 13.54
CA SER A 126 11.48 -2.10 12.58
C SER A 126 10.96 -2.00 11.14
N GLY A 127 11.73 -1.33 10.27
CA GLY A 127 11.39 -1.15 8.85
C GLY A 127 10.27 -0.13 8.59
N CYS A 128 9.82 0.60 9.61
CA CYS A 128 8.81 1.65 9.48
C CYS A 128 9.39 3.02 9.83
N LYS A 129 8.96 4.07 9.14
CA LYS A 129 9.34 5.46 9.40
C LYS A 129 8.16 6.39 9.22
N VAL A 130 7.89 7.22 10.22
CA VAL A 130 6.87 8.26 10.14
C VAL A 130 7.49 9.55 9.60
N ILE A 131 6.95 10.05 8.48
CA ILE A 131 7.23 11.38 7.94
C ILE A 131 5.87 12.08 7.78
N ASP A 132 5.50 12.86 8.77
CA ASP A 132 4.16 13.45 8.88
C ASP A 132 4.26 14.85 9.49
N GLU A 133 4.72 15.79 8.69
CA GLU A 133 4.78 17.20 9.05
C GLU A 133 3.55 17.94 8.53
N ARG A 134 3.07 18.91 9.33
CA ARG A 134 1.89 19.72 8.98
C ARG A 134 2.29 20.94 8.13
N LYS A 135 2.92 20.66 6.99
CA LYS A 135 3.36 21.65 6.00
C LYS A 135 3.24 21.11 4.59
N ASP A 136 3.37 21.95 3.58
CA ASP A 136 3.41 21.53 2.18
C ASP A 136 4.59 20.59 1.94
N GLY A 137 4.33 19.45 1.28
CA GLY A 137 5.32 18.43 1.05
C GLY A 137 5.78 17.62 2.29
N GLY A 138 5.14 17.79 3.45
CA GLY A 138 5.50 17.11 4.70
C GLY A 138 5.06 15.64 4.79
N TYR A 139 5.06 14.92 3.69
CA TYR A 139 4.67 13.52 3.52
C TYR A 139 5.54 12.85 2.46
N ILE A 140 5.48 11.52 2.35
CA ILE A 140 6.22 10.75 1.34
C ILE A 140 5.33 10.34 0.18
N THR A 141 5.88 10.46 -1.03
CA THR A 141 5.28 10.00 -2.29
C THR A 141 5.96 8.73 -2.81
N PRO A 142 5.38 8.04 -3.80
CA PRO A 142 6.02 6.89 -4.44
C PRO A 142 7.44 7.13 -4.95
N LEU A 143 7.69 8.29 -5.57
CA LEU A 143 9.02 8.63 -6.11
C LEU A 143 10.09 8.74 -5.02
N GLU A 144 9.74 9.24 -3.84
CA GLU A 144 10.67 9.37 -2.72
C GLU A 144 10.89 8.06 -1.98
N ALA A 145 9.94 7.12 -2.08
CA ALA A 145 10.03 5.81 -1.44
C ALA A 145 10.77 4.77 -2.29
N GLU A 146 10.98 5.04 -3.58
CA GLU A 146 11.71 4.17 -4.50
C GLU A 146 13.15 3.93 -4.00
N ASN A 147 13.61 2.69 -4.11
CA ASN A 147 14.91 2.20 -3.62
C ASN A 147 15.09 2.27 -2.09
N SER A 148 14.03 2.50 -1.33
CA SER A 148 14.07 2.48 0.14
C SER A 148 13.70 1.11 0.70
N TYR A 149 14.38 0.72 1.77
CA TYR A 149 14.08 -0.49 2.56
C TYR A 149 12.99 -0.26 3.63
N LEU A 150 12.41 0.94 3.67
CA LEU A 150 11.45 1.34 4.70
C LEU A 150 10.02 1.41 4.14
N THR A 151 9.07 1.13 5.01
CA THR A 151 7.67 1.53 4.83
C THR A 151 7.48 2.88 5.50
N PHE A 152 7.06 3.87 4.72
CA PHE A 152 6.81 5.21 5.21
C PHE A 152 5.34 5.40 5.57
N VAL A 153 5.08 6.08 6.68
CA VAL A 153 3.73 6.43 7.12
C VAL A 153 3.63 7.95 7.26
N SER A 154 2.62 8.51 6.63
CA SER A 154 2.37 9.95 6.57
C SER A 154 0.88 10.23 6.79
N ARG A 155 0.51 11.50 6.93
CA ARG A 155 -0.88 11.97 6.97
C ARG A 155 -1.70 11.29 8.08
N ILE A 156 -1.06 10.99 9.22
CA ILE A 156 -1.71 10.36 10.37
C ILE A 156 -2.63 11.37 11.05
N ARG A 157 -3.93 11.09 11.09
CA ARG A 157 -4.94 11.96 11.65
C ARG A 157 -6.14 11.18 12.18
N LYS A 158 -6.84 11.74 13.17
CA LYS A 158 -8.12 11.17 13.60
C LYS A 158 -9.13 11.19 12.46
N ASP A 159 -9.97 10.18 12.40
CA ASP A 159 -11.14 10.18 11.54
C ASP A 159 -12.21 11.10 12.15
N SER A 160 -12.70 12.06 11.37
CA SER A 160 -13.72 13.00 11.84
C SER A 160 -15.12 12.37 11.96
N SER A 161 -15.33 11.23 11.30
CA SER A 161 -16.61 10.50 11.30
C SER A 161 -16.66 9.36 12.32
N ASN A 162 -15.48 8.90 12.80
CA ASN A 162 -15.37 7.83 13.79
C ASN A 162 -14.24 8.13 14.79
N ASN A 163 -14.61 8.48 16.03
CA ASN A 163 -13.65 8.82 17.09
C ASN A 163 -12.73 7.66 17.53
N LYS A 164 -13.03 6.43 17.11
CA LYS A 164 -12.21 5.23 17.33
C LYS A 164 -11.29 4.90 16.15
N ALA A 165 -11.24 5.74 15.12
CA ALA A 165 -10.47 5.48 13.92
C ALA A 165 -9.45 6.57 13.59
N ILE A 166 -8.44 6.18 12.83
CA ILE A 166 -7.46 7.06 12.20
C ILE A 166 -7.44 6.86 10.69
N ASN A 167 -7.03 7.90 9.98
CA ASN A 167 -6.63 7.81 8.58
C ASN A 167 -5.12 8.01 8.48
N MET A 168 -4.47 7.29 7.57
CA MET A 168 -3.05 7.43 7.28
C MET A 168 -2.76 7.14 5.80
N TRP A 169 -1.62 7.62 5.35
CA TRP A 169 -1.04 7.35 4.05
C TRP A 169 0.22 6.53 4.23
N VAL A 170 0.31 5.39 3.56
CA VAL A 170 1.43 4.46 3.64
C VAL A 170 2.05 4.31 2.26
N VAL A 171 3.38 4.30 2.19
CA VAL A 171 4.12 4.11 0.93
C VAL A 171 5.32 3.23 1.17
N SER A 172 5.58 2.29 0.26
CA SER A 172 6.80 1.49 0.26
C SER A 172 7.21 1.07 -1.14
N ASP A 173 8.50 0.82 -1.34
CA ASP A 173 8.99 0.17 -2.55
C ASP A 173 8.49 -1.27 -2.62
N ASN A 174 7.64 -1.55 -3.60
CA ASN A 174 6.99 -2.86 -3.77
C ASN A 174 7.96 -3.94 -4.27
N LEU A 175 9.03 -3.57 -4.95
CA LEU A 175 10.03 -4.51 -5.45
C LEU A 175 11.01 -4.94 -4.36
N LEU A 176 11.27 -4.06 -3.40
CA LEU A 176 12.15 -4.31 -2.25
C LEU A 176 11.36 -4.76 -1.03
N LYS A 177 10.71 -3.85 -0.34
CA LYS A 177 10.01 -4.12 0.92
C LYS A 177 8.80 -5.05 0.73
N GLY A 178 8.10 -4.94 -0.39
CA GLY A 178 6.97 -5.82 -0.71
C GLY A 178 7.38 -7.21 -1.25
N ALA A 179 8.64 -7.42 -1.65
CA ALA A 179 9.07 -8.66 -2.31
C ALA A 179 10.46 -9.12 -1.85
N ALA A 180 11.53 -8.74 -2.58
CA ALA A 180 12.85 -9.33 -2.41
C ALA A 180 13.44 -9.12 -1.01
N LEU A 181 13.44 -7.90 -0.50
CA LEU A 181 13.96 -7.59 0.83
C LEU A 181 13.16 -8.28 1.94
N ASN A 182 11.84 -8.30 1.83
CA ASN A 182 10.98 -8.90 2.85
C ASN A 182 11.25 -10.41 2.99
N THR A 183 11.48 -11.10 1.87
CA THR A 183 11.86 -12.52 1.87
C THR A 183 13.16 -12.76 2.64
N VAL A 184 14.18 -11.93 2.41
CA VAL A 184 15.46 -12.01 3.14
C VAL A 184 15.25 -11.74 4.63
N GLN A 185 14.50 -10.70 4.98
CA GLN A 185 14.22 -10.34 6.37
C GLN A 185 13.44 -11.43 7.13
N ILE A 186 12.52 -12.12 6.46
CA ILE A 186 11.83 -13.29 7.04
C ILE A 186 12.83 -14.41 7.33
N ALA A 187 13.70 -14.74 6.37
CA ALA A 187 14.73 -15.76 6.56
C ALA A 187 15.68 -15.41 7.73
N GLU A 188 16.13 -14.16 7.84
CA GLU A 188 16.94 -13.69 8.97
C GLU A 188 16.23 -13.87 10.32
N GLN A 189 14.92 -13.60 10.40
CA GLN A 189 14.17 -13.81 11.64
C GLN A 189 14.03 -15.28 12.01
N LEU A 190 13.86 -16.15 11.01
CA LEU A 190 13.79 -17.61 11.25
C LEU A 190 15.13 -18.13 11.77
N ILE A 191 16.25 -17.70 11.22
CA ILE A 191 17.60 -18.08 11.69
C ILE A 191 17.80 -17.62 13.14
N LYS A 192 17.47 -16.37 13.47
CA LYS A 192 17.61 -15.82 14.83
C LYS A 192 16.75 -16.53 15.88
N LYS A 193 15.61 -17.11 15.48
CA LYS A 193 14.73 -17.85 16.41
C LYS A 193 15.16 -19.31 16.65
N ASN A 194 15.96 -19.85 15.73
CA ASN A 194 16.41 -21.25 15.79
C ASN A 194 17.87 -21.41 16.31
N VAL A 195 18.50 -20.31 16.72
CA VAL A 195 19.81 -20.22 17.37
C VAL A 195 19.62 -19.70 18.80
#